data_97d80cbb65279d788ca90da67e8b0ff1
#
_entry.id   97d80cbb65279d788ca90da67e8b0ff1
#
_cell.length_a   1.000
_cell.length_b   1.000
_cell.length_c   1.000
_cell.angle_alpha   90.00
_cell.angle_beta   90.00
_cell.angle_gamma   90.00
#
_symmetry.space_group_name_H-M   'P 1'
#
loop_
_entity.id
_entity.type
_entity.pdbx_description
1 polymer ?
#
loop_
_entity_poly.entity_id
_entity_poly.type
_entity_poly.pdbx_seq_one_letter_code
_entity_poly.pdbx_strand_id
1 'polypeptide(L)'
;MTLFAIGDLHLPGGEEKPMDIFGDHWENHFAHIAADWRTRVKDGDVVLIPGDISWAMQLECAVPDLQKIGALPGRKVLIKGNHDYWWNSISRLRRVLPEGMSALQHDALDMGDFVVCGTRGWMFPTGDAPLAPENERILNRELLRLDMAISAAEKLAQGQKPIVVMLHYPPLLLTVLDTPFTQVLARHRVHTVVYGHLHGAGIRAGFNGEHEGIHYRLTSCDALGFRLTEVPLMTTLSNS
;
A
#
# COMPACT_ATOMS: atom_id res chain seq x y z
N MET A 1 6.37 19.04 -1.68
CA MET A 1 6.53 17.65 -1.23
C MET A 1 6.05 16.75 -2.35
N THR A 2 6.83 15.73 -2.72
CA THR A 2 6.44 14.73 -3.71
C THR A 2 5.95 13.47 -3.00
N LEU A 3 4.92 12.83 -3.53
CA LEU A 3 4.41 11.56 -3.04
C LEU A 3 4.86 10.45 -3.98
N PHE A 4 5.50 9.42 -3.41
CA PHE A 4 5.92 8.21 -4.10
C PHE A 4 5.20 6.98 -3.53
N ALA A 5 5.17 5.91 -4.29
CA ALA A 5 4.72 4.60 -3.81
C ALA A 5 5.56 3.47 -4.40
N ILE A 6 5.75 2.42 -3.61
CA ILE A 6 6.28 1.12 -4.00
C ILE A 6 5.87 0.09 -2.94
N GLY A 7 5.26 -1.00 -3.33
CA GLY A 7 4.86 -2.10 -2.46
C GLY A 7 5.66 -3.35 -2.69
N ASP A 8 5.37 -4.37 -1.90
CA ASP A 8 5.84 -5.74 -2.12
C ASP A 8 7.37 -5.85 -2.15
N LEU A 9 8.02 -5.24 -1.16
CA LEU A 9 9.48 -5.19 -1.08
C LEU A 9 10.10 -6.57 -0.81
N HIS A 10 9.34 -7.45 -0.18
CA HIS A 10 9.73 -8.84 0.09
C HIS A 10 11.17 -9.00 0.60
N LEU A 11 11.54 -8.21 1.60
CA LEU A 11 12.84 -8.30 2.25
C LEU A 11 12.99 -9.64 3.00
N PRO A 12 14.20 -10.17 3.17
CA PRO A 12 14.42 -11.56 3.57
C PRO A 12 13.98 -11.91 5.00
N GLY A 13 13.79 -10.93 5.90
CA GLY A 13 13.32 -11.19 7.26
C GLY A 13 14.35 -11.88 8.17
N GLY A 14 15.64 -11.72 7.88
CA GLY A 14 16.73 -12.34 8.64
C GLY A 14 17.03 -13.80 8.25
N GLU A 15 16.36 -14.32 7.22
CA GLU A 15 16.62 -15.64 6.64
C GLU A 15 17.15 -15.50 5.20
N GLU A 16 17.86 -16.52 4.71
CA GLU A 16 18.19 -16.61 3.28
C GLU A 16 16.93 -17.02 2.50
N LYS A 17 16.18 -16.04 2.06
CA LYS A 17 15.03 -16.21 1.14
C LYS A 17 15.29 -15.43 -0.14
N PRO A 18 16.05 -15.99 -1.07
CA PRO A 18 16.34 -15.32 -2.33
C PRO A 18 15.05 -15.19 -3.14
N MET A 19 14.76 -13.97 -3.61
CA MET A 19 13.58 -13.70 -4.44
C MET A 19 13.79 -14.08 -5.92
N ASP A 20 15.02 -14.34 -6.33
CA ASP A 20 15.39 -14.81 -7.68
C ASP A 20 14.75 -16.16 -8.08
N ILE A 21 14.25 -16.95 -7.08
CA ILE A 21 13.41 -18.12 -7.37
C ILE A 21 12.12 -17.77 -8.17
N PHE A 22 11.71 -16.49 -8.14
CA PHE A 22 10.59 -15.96 -8.93
C PHE A 22 11.02 -15.38 -10.28
N GLY A 23 12.30 -15.50 -10.61
CA GLY A 23 12.92 -15.11 -11.88
C GLY A 23 14.14 -14.19 -11.68
N ASP A 24 15.09 -14.25 -12.63
CA ASP A 24 16.37 -13.53 -12.57
C ASP A 24 16.22 -12.01 -12.37
N HIS A 25 15.08 -11.42 -12.77
CA HIS A 25 14.80 -10.00 -12.59
C HIS A 25 14.65 -9.59 -11.12
N TRP A 26 14.44 -10.54 -10.20
CA TRP A 26 14.42 -10.29 -8.76
C TRP A 26 15.81 -10.27 -8.11
N GLU A 27 16.85 -10.63 -8.87
CA GLU A 27 18.21 -10.59 -8.34
C GLU A 27 18.55 -9.18 -7.85
N ASN A 28 19.02 -9.08 -6.59
CA ASN A 28 19.39 -7.81 -5.97
C ASN A 28 18.28 -6.72 -6.03
N HIS A 29 17.01 -7.12 -6.14
CA HIS A 29 15.87 -6.20 -6.34
C HIS A 29 15.84 -5.03 -5.35
N PHE A 30 16.10 -5.27 -4.05
CA PHE A 30 16.11 -4.19 -3.06
C PHE A 30 17.28 -3.21 -3.25
N ALA A 31 18.41 -3.65 -3.75
CA ALA A 31 19.52 -2.76 -4.09
C ALA A 31 19.14 -1.81 -5.24
N HIS A 32 18.43 -2.31 -6.24
CA HIS A 32 17.88 -1.50 -7.35
C HIS A 32 16.85 -0.49 -6.84
N ILE A 33 15.89 -0.92 -6.01
CA ILE A 33 14.90 -0.05 -5.36
C ILE A 33 15.60 1.04 -4.55
N ALA A 34 16.57 0.67 -3.70
CA ALA A 34 17.27 1.62 -2.84
C ALA A 34 18.12 2.63 -3.62
N ALA A 35 18.66 2.25 -4.78
CA ALA A 35 19.41 3.14 -5.65
C ALA A 35 18.47 4.20 -6.30
N ASP A 36 17.34 3.77 -6.86
CA ASP A 36 16.32 4.67 -7.41
C ASP A 36 15.77 5.59 -6.32
N TRP A 37 15.46 5.04 -5.13
CA TRP A 37 14.94 5.78 -3.98
C TRP A 37 15.87 6.91 -3.55
N ARG A 38 17.17 6.63 -3.35
CA ARG A 38 18.17 7.65 -2.95
C ARG A 38 18.35 8.74 -3.99
N THR A 39 18.14 8.42 -5.27
CA THR A 39 18.30 9.38 -6.37
C THR A 39 17.11 10.35 -6.46
N ARG A 40 15.90 9.86 -6.17
CA ARG A 40 14.66 10.60 -6.48
C ARG A 40 13.97 11.20 -5.26
N VAL A 41 14.05 10.54 -4.10
CA VAL A 41 13.33 10.93 -2.88
C VAL A 41 14.20 11.87 -2.05
N LYS A 42 13.60 12.95 -1.55
CA LYS A 42 14.20 13.92 -0.63
C LYS A 42 13.60 13.76 0.76
N ASP A 43 14.25 14.28 1.79
CA ASP A 43 13.82 14.16 3.20
C ASP A 43 12.39 14.67 3.45
N GLY A 44 11.95 15.69 2.71
CA GLY A 44 10.59 16.23 2.81
C GLY A 44 9.51 15.43 2.08
N ASP A 45 9.88 14.44 1.27
CA ASP A 45 8.94 13.65 0.49
C ASP A 45 8.33 12.51 1.30
N VAL A 46 7.29 11.87 0.76
CA VAL A 46 6.61 10.74 1.38
C VAL A 46 6.63 9.53 0.45
N VAL A 47 6.87 8.35 1.00
CA VAL A 47 6.81 7.08 0.28
C VAL A 47 5.79 6.17 0.94
N LEU A 48 4.79 5.75 0.18
CA LEU A 48 3.79 4.77 0.60
C LEU A 48 4.27 3.36 0.27
N ILE A 49 4.13 2.44 1.23
CA ILE A 49 4.51 1.04 1.07
C ILE A 49 3.28 0.17 1.34
N PRO A 50 2.52 -0.20 0.29
CA PRO A 50 1.27 -0.95 0.41
C PRO A 50 1.43 -2.44 0.72
N GLY A 51 2.22 -2.80 1.75
CA GLY A 51 2.32 -4.16 2.27
C GLY A 51 3.39 -5.03 1.63
N ASP A 52 3.46 -6.26 2.12
CA ASP A 52 4.44 -7.30 1.78
C ASP A 52 5.88 -6.79 1.87
N ILE A 53 6.21 -6.33 3.06
CA ILE A 53 7.47 -5.62 3.36
C ILE A 53 8.59 -6.63 3.60
N SER A 54 8.33 -7.65 4.40
CA SER A 54 9.35 -8.62 4.84
C SER A 54 8.76 -10.02 5.03
N TRP A 55 9.54 -11.03 4.67
CA TRP A 55 9.22 -12.45 4.88
C TRP A 55 9.38 -12.91 6.34
N ALA A 56 9.74 -12.03 7.24
CA ALA A 56 9.91 -12.36 8.64
C ALA A 56 8.64 -13.01 9.21
N MET A 57 8.83 -13.99 10.10
CA MET A 57 7.73 -14.61 10.84
C MET A 57 7.43 -13.89 12.15
N GLN A 58 8.42 -13.18 12.71
CA GLN A 58 8.34 -12.47 13.98
C GLN A 58 8.84 -11.04 13.83
N LEU A 59 8.31 -10.14 14.66
CA LEU A 59 8.63 -8.70 14.60
C LEU A 59 10.12 -8.43 14.77
N GLU A 60 10.76 -9.15 15.67
CA GLU A 60 12.20 -9.01 15.95
C GLU A 60 13.05 -9.30 14.73
N CYS A 61 12.63 -10.27 13.90
CA CYS A 61 13.31 -10.62 12.64
C CYS A 61 13.04 -9.59 11.53
N ALA A 62 11.90 -8.88 11.59
CA ALA A 62 11.58 -7.82 10.64
C ALA A 62 12.30 -6.49 10.93
N VAL A 63 12.73 -6.26 12.19
CA VAL A 63 13.37 -4.99 12.60
C VAL A 63 14.58 -4.63 11.73
N PRO A 64 15.52 -5.53 11.38
CA PRO A 64 16.63 -5.19 10.49
C PRO A 64 16.18 -4.71 9.11
N ASP A 65 15.12 -5.29 8.55
CA ASP A 65 14.56 -4.86 7.26
C ASP A 65 13.89 -3.50 7.37
N LEU A 66 13.13 -3.26 8.44
CA LEU A 66 12.56 -1.95 8.73
C LEU A 66 13.63 -0.88 8.91
N GLN A 67 14.77 -1.21 9.52
CA GLN A 67 15.92 -0.30 9.65
C GLN A 67 16.55 0.02 8.29
N LYS A 68 16.69 -0.97 7.38
CA LYS A 68 17.19 -0.74 6.01
C LYS A 68 16.29 0.23 5.25
N ILE A 69 14.96 0.08 5.36
CA ILE A 69 13.98 0.99 4.75
C ILE A 69 14.03 2.36 5.46
N GLY A 70 14.11 2.38 6.79
CA GLY A 70 14.19 3.60 7.58
C GLY A 70 15.38 4.48 7.22
N ALA A 71 16.52 3.87 6.87
CA ALA A 71 17.74 4.56 6.45
C ALA A 71 17.65 5.24 5.05
N LEU A 72 16.60 4.98 4.28
CA LEU A 72 16.36 5.66 3.01
C LEU A 72 15.72 7.05 3.26
N PRO A 73 15.90 8.03 2.36
CA PRO A 73 15.34 9.37 2.54
C PRO A 73 13.81 9.42 2.51
N GLY A 74 13.23 10.49 3.02
CA GLY A 74 11.79 10.74 3.06
C GLY A 74 11.05 10.05 4.20
N ARG A 75 9.81 10.45 4.44
CA ARG A 75 8.90 9.81 5.40
C ARG A 75 8.24 8.59 4.77
N LYS A 76 8.05 7.50 5.51
CA LYS A 76 7.47 6.26 5.01
C LYS A 76 6.17 5.96 5.74
N VAL A 77 5.16 5.54 4.98
CA VAL A 77 3.89 5.05 5.54
C VAL A 77 3.66 3.63 5.07
N LEU A 78 3.45 2.73 6.02
CA LEU A 78 3.32 1.30 5.80
C LEU A 78 1.89 0.85 6.08
N ILE A 79 1.40 -0.13 5.32
CA ILE A 79 0.29 -0.99 5.71
C ILE A 79 0.74 -2.45 5.68
N LYS A 80 -0.04 -3.33 6.32
CA LYS A 80 0.22 -4.77 6.35
C LYS A 80 -0.17 -5.42 5.02
N GLY A 81 0.71 -6.27 4.46
CA GLY A 81 0.38 -7.21 3.40
C GLY A 81 -0.03 -8.60 3.91
N ASN A 82 -0.21 -9.55 3.01
CA ASN A 82 -0.59 -10.92 3.41
C ASN A 82 0.62 -11.76 3.86
N HIS A 83 1.81 -11.44 3.42
CA HIS A 83 3.05 -12.10 3.83
C HIS A 83 3.74 -11.44 5.04
N ASP A 84 3.23 -10.31 5.54
CA ASP A 84 3.75 -9.68 6.74
C ASP A 84 3.26 -10.41 8.01
N TYR A 85 3.66 -11.67 8.19
CA TYR A 85 3.27 -12.52 9.33
C TYR A 85 3.74 -11.94 10.68
N TRP A 86 4.86 -11.23 10.68
CA TRP A 86 5.45 -10.54 11.82
C TRP A 86 4.60 -9.39 12.37
N TRP A 87 3.70 -8.85 11.55
CA TRP A 87 2.82 -7.74 11.93
C TRP A 87 1.58 -8.24 12.69
N ASN A 88 1.73 -8.55 13.96
CA ASN A 88 0.65 -9.07 14.81
C ASN A 88 -0.06 -7.98 15.62
N SER A 89 0.68 -6.94 16.05
CA SER A 89 0.16 -5.84 16.87
C SER A 89 0.67 -4.50 16.36
N ILE A 90 -0.25 -3.63 15.95
CA ILE A 90 0.08 -2.27 15.49
C ILE A 90 0.77 -1.46 16.58
N SER A 91 0.32 -1.57 17.83
CA SER A 91 0.90 -0.84 18.96
C SER A 91 2.34 -1.27 19.25
N ARG A 92 2.63 -2.59 19.10
CA ARG A 92 3.98 -3.12 19.27
C ARG A 92 4.88 -2.69 18.13
N LEU A 93 4.39 -2.73 16.90
CA LEU A 93 5.12 -2.28 15.72
C LEU A 93 5.49 -0.80 15.83
N ARG A 94 4.53 0.07 16.15
CA ARG A 94 4.76 1.52 16.25
C ARG A 94 5.85 1.91 17.26
N ARG A 95 6.14 1.06 18.25
CA ARG A 95 7.23 1.31 19.22
C ARG A 95 8.63 0.99 18.70
N VAL A 96 8.73 0.18 17.66
CA VAL A 96 10.03 -0.27 17.11
C VAL A 96 10.32 0.29 15.72
N LEU A 97 9.38 1.03 15.14
CA LEU A 97 9.59 1.68 13.85
C LEU A 97 10.72 2.72 13.95
N PRO A 98 11.64 2.76 12.97
CA PRO A 98 12.58 3.85 12.82
C PRO A 98 11.90 5.22 12.74
N GLU A 99 12.63 6.27 13.10
CA GLU A 99 12.18 7.64 12.92
C GLU A 99 11.79 7.91 11.46
N GLY A 100 10.75 8.72 11.24
CA GLY A 100 10.22 9.02 9.91
C GLY A 100 9.39 7.90 9.30
N MET A 101 9.18 6.77 10.00
CA MET A 101 8.29 5.69 9.56
C MET A 101 7.00 5.66 10.39
N SER A 102 5.89 5.45 9.71
CA SER A 102 4.57 5.30 10.31
C SER A 102 3.87 4.06 9.77
N ALA A 103 3.03 3.43 10.59
CA ALA A 103 2.24 2.27 10.19
C ALA A 103 0.75 2.54 10.40
N LEU A 104 -0.06 2.22 9.40
CA LEU A 104 -1.51 2.32 9.41
C LEU A 104 -2.16 0.94 9.55
N GLN A 105 -3.26 0.91 10.28
CA GLN A 105 -4.13 -0.25 10.37
C GLN A 105 -5.56 0.22 10.62
N HIS A 106 -6.31 0.48 9.54
CA HIS A 106 -7.65 1.05 9.52
C HIS A 106 -7.79 2.40 10.25
N ASP A 107 -6.77 3.21 10.19
CA ASP A 107 -6.70 4.59 10.69
C ASP A 107 -6.12 5.52 9.60
N ALA A 108 -5.87 6.79 9.93
CA ALA A 108 -5.41 7.81 8.99
C ALA A 108 -4.31 8.68 9.59
N LEU A 109 -3.48 9.26 8.72
CA LEU A 109 -2.43 10.21 9.06
C LEU A 109 -2.53 11.46 8.18
N ASP A 110 -2.41 12.63 8.81
CA ASP A 110 -2.22 13.90 8.10
C ASP A 110 -0.73 14.07 7.74
N MET A 111 -0.46 14.14 6.45
CA MET A 111 0.90 14.28 5.91
C MET A 111 1.27 15.73 5.56
N GLY A 112 0.38 16.69 5.81
CA GLY A 112 0.50 18.10 5.46
C GLY A 112 -0.30 18.45 4.22
N ASP A 113 0.17 18.09 3.04
CA ASP A 113 -0.49 18.40 1.76
C ASP A 113 -1.63 17.43 1.43
N PHE A 114 -1.68 16.27 2.06
CA PHE A 114 -2.71 15.23 1.87
C PHE A 114 -2.93 14.43 3.15
N VAL A 115 -4.01 13.67 3.18
CA VAL A 115 -4.28 12.67 4.23
C VAL A 115 -4.15 11.27 3.63
N VAL A 116 -3.45 10.37 4.32
CA VAL A 116 -3.34 8.97 3.93
C VAL A 116 -4.04 8.07 4.93
N CYS A 117 -4.76 7.08 4.42
CA CYS A 117 -5.39 6.03 5.23
C CYS A 117 -5.28 4.69 4.52
N GLY A 118 -5.70 3.62 5.16
CA GLY A 118 -5.72 2.33 4.48
C GLY A 118 -5.93 1.13 5.37
N THR A 119 -6.07 0.01 4.70
CA THR A 119 -6.15 -1.32 5.28
C THR A 119 -5.55 -2.34 4.33
N ARG A 120 -5.41 -3.60 4.79
CA ARG A 120 -4.87 -4.66 3.94
C ARG A 120 -5.73 -4.93 2.71
N GLY A 121 -7.05 -4.80 2.83
CA GLY A 121 -7.97 -5.32 1.84
C GLY A 121 -8.05 -6.85 1.87
N TRP A 122 -8.76 -7.43 0.91
CA TRP A 122 -8.88 -8.87 0.73
C TRP A 122 -9.33 -9.21 -0.69
N MET A 123 -9.28 -10.51 -1.04
CA MET A 123 -9.87 -10.99 -2.29
C MET A 123 -11.39 -10.80 -2.30
N PHE A 124 -11.95 -10.58 -3.47
CA PHE A 124 -13.40 -10.47 -3.72
C PHE A 124 -13.80 -11.46 -4.82
N PRO A 125 -15.10 -11.78 -4.96
CA PRO A 125 -15.59 -12.65 -6.03
C PRO A 125 -15.27 -12.05 -7.41
N THR A 126 -14.72 -12.85 -8.33
CA THR A 126 -14.40 -12.44 -9.71
C THR A 126 -15.29 -13.15 -10.74
N GLY A 127 -16.31 -13.86 -10.31
CA GLY A 127 -17.29 -14.61 -11.11
C GLY A 127 -18.46 -15.05 -10.24
N ASP A 128 -19.29 -15.96 -10.75
CA ASP A 128 -20.51 -16.39 -10.09
C ASP A 128 -20.29 -17.28 -8.85
N ALA A 129 -19.10 -17.82 -8.67
CA ALA A 129 -18.78 -18.66 -7.52
C ALA A 129 -18.62 -17.82 -6.25
N PRO A 130 -19.35 -18.14 -5.15
CA PRO A 130 -19.17 -17.46 -3.89
C PRO A 130 -17.79 -17.73 -3.28
N LEU A 131 -17.31 -16.81 -2.45
CA LEU A 131 -16.13 -17.04 -1.64
C LEU A 131 -16.39 -18.13 -0.59
N ALA A 132 -15.36 -18.85 -0.21
CA ALA A 132 -15.43 -19.70 0.98
C ALA A 132 -15.83 -18.86 2.21
N PRO A 133 -16.62 -19.41 3.17
CA PRO A 133 -17.17 -18.63 4.28
C PRO A 133 -16.11 -17.90 5.13
N GLU A 134 -14.91 -18.45 5.23
CA GLU A 134 -13.79 -17.79 5.91
C GLU A 134 -13.34 -16.55 5.18
N ASN A 135 -13.17 -16.63 3.85
CA ASN A 135 -12.77 -15.51 3.02
C ASN A 135 -13.83 -14.41 2.99
N GLU A 136 -15.11 -14.81 2.99
CA GLU A 136 -16.22 -13.85 3.07
C GLU A 136 -16.22 -13.06 4.39
N ARG A 137 -15.97 -13.73 5.53
CA ARG A 137 -15.82 -13.05 6.82
C ARG A 137 -14.65 -12.07 6.83
N ILE A 138 -13.53 -12.44 6.21
CA ILE A 138 -12.37 -11.55 6.12
C ILE A 138 -12.70 -10.37 5.20
N LEU A 139 -13.29 -10.60 4.04
CA LEU A 139 -13.74 -9.55 3.13
C LEU A 139 -14.63 -8.52 3.84
N ASN A 140 -15.71 -8.99 4.48
CA ASN A 140 -16.64 -8.12 5.19
C ASN A 140 -15.94 -7.28 6.28
N ARG A 141 -15.01 -7.87 7.02
CA ARG A 141 -14.20 -7.15 8.01
C ARG A 141 -13.29 -6.09 7.36
N GLU A 142 -12.64 -6.41 6.24
CA GLU A 142 -11.77 -5.45 5.56
C GLU A 142 -12.55 -4.31 4.89
N LEU A 143 -13.78 -4.56 4.41
CA LEU A 143 -14.67 -3.49 3.93
C LEU A 143 -15.05 -2.51 5.04
N LEU A 144 -15.41 -3.02 6.23
CA LEU A 144 -15.67 -2.19 7.41
C LEU A 144 -14.44 -1.39 7.84
N ARG A 145 -13.25 -2.01 7.80
CA ARG A 145 -11.99 -1.34 8.12
C ARG A 145 -11.64 -0.25 7.13
N LEU A 146 -11.92 -0.47 5.85
CA LEU A 146 -11.73 0.54 4.81
C LEU A 146 -12.63 1.75 5.06
N ASP A 147 -13.90 1.51 5.28
CA ASP A 147 -14.88 2.56 5.60
C ASP A 147 -14.48 3.38 6.84
N MET A 148 -14.04 2.71 7.91
CA MET A 148 -13.53 3.37 9.12
C MET A 148 -12.28 4.21 8.84
N ALA A 149 -11.32 3.68 8.05
CA ALA A 149 -10.08 4.36 7.71
C ALA A 149 -10.35 5.64 6.91
N ILE A 150 -11.23 5.56 5.90
CA ILE A 150 -11.58 6.71 5.08
C ILE A 150 -12.38 7.74 5.88
N SER A 151 -13.32 7.30 6.71
CA SER A 151 -14.06 8.21 7.63
C SER A 151 -13.13 8.95 8.59
N ALA A 152 -12.05 8.30 9.06
CA ALA A 152 -11.02 8.96 9.86
C ALA A 152 -10.21 9.96 9.02
N ALA A 153 -9.89 9.62 7.76
CA ALA A 153 -9.19 10.50 6.84
C ALA A 153 -10.02 11.74 6.49
N GLU A 154 -11.32 11.61 6.25
CA GLU A 154 -12.22 12.74 5.96
C GLU A 154 -12.27 13.75 7.12
N LYS A 155 -12.26 13.27 8.36
CA LYS A 155 -12.20 14.13 9.56
C LYS A 155 -10.89 14.94 9.61
N LEU A 156 -9.75 14.34 9.22
CA LEU A 156 -8.46 15.01 9.18
C LEU A 156 -8.35 15.95 7.95
N ALA A 157 -8.87 15.54 6.82
CA ALA A 157 -8.82 16.30 5.57
C ALA A 157 -9.72 17.55 5.59
N GLN A 158 -10.81 17.54 6.37
CA GLN A 158 -11.79 18.64 6.51
C GLN A 158 -12.28 19.19 5.14
N GLY A 159 -12.32 18.32 4.12
CA GLY A 159 -12.69 18.71 2.76
C GLY A 159 -11.66 19.59 2.01
N GLN A 160 -10.49 19.83 2.61
CA GLN A 160 -9.47 20.74 2.05
C GLN A 160 -8.26 19.99 1.48
N LYS A 161 -8.02 18.76 1.91
CA LYS A 161 -6.86 17.96 1.51
C LYS A 161 -7.31 16.75 0.70
N PRO A 162 -6.56 16.35 -0.35
CA PRO A 162 -6.81 15.11 -1.03
C PRO A 162 -6.59 13.92 -0.08
N ILE A 163 -7.40 12.88 -0.26
CA ILE A 163 -7.29 11.63 0.48
C ILE A 163 -6.70 10.56 -0.43
N VAL A 164 -5.62 9.95 0.04
CA VAL A 164 -4.94 8.83 -0.61
C VAL A 164 -5.20 7.57 0.22
N VAL A 165 -5.72 6.53 -0.42
CA VAL A 165 -5.99 5.24 0.21
C VAL A 165 -4.91 4.24 -0.16
N MET A 166 -4.39 3.53 0.82
CA MET A 166 -3.50 2.40 0.65
C MET A 166 -4.27 1.09 0.84
N LEU A 167 -4.19 0.21 -0.14
CA LEU A 167 -4.65 -1.18 -0.03
C LEU A 167 -3.50 -2.11 -0.41
N HIS A 168 -3.41 -3.29 0.20
CA HIS A 168 -2.47 -4.29 -0.29
C HIS A 168 -3.12 -5.12 -1.40
N TYR A 169 -4.28 -5.73 -1.13
CA TYR A 169 -5.03 -6.41 -2.17
C TYR A 169 -5.63 -5.43 -3.18
N PRO A 170 -5.69 -5.79 -4.48
CA PRO A 170 -6.30 -4.94 -5.50
C PRO A 170 -7.78 -4.67 -5.16
N PRO A 171 -8.24 -3.40 -5.17
CA PRO A 171 -9.65 -3.08 -4.96
C PRO A 171 -10.52 -3.39 -6.17
N LEU A 172 -9.92 -3.47 -7.35
CA LEU A 172 -10.55 -3.80 -8.62
C LEU A 172 -9.52 -4.47 -9.54
N LEU A 173 -9.99 -5.10 -10.58
CA LEU A 173 -9.16 -5.69 -11.63
C LEU A 173 -9.57 -5.10 -12.99
N LEU A 174 -8.69 -5.21 -13.98
CA LEU A 174 -8.93 -4.69 -15.34
C LEU A 174 -10.26 -5.17 -15.93
N THR A 175 -10.69 -6.38 -15.60
CA THR A 175 -11.94 -7.00 -16.08
C THR A 175 -13.11 -6.93 -15.09
N VAL A 176 -12.89 -6.45 -13.86
CA VAL A 176 -13.90 -6.38 -12.79
C VAL A 176 -13.74 -5.05 -12.07
N LEU A 177 -14.44 -4.03 -12.53
CA LEU A 177 -14.30 -2.67 -12.00
C LEU A 177 -15.28 -2.40 -10.85
N ASP A 178 -16.50 -2.95 -10.92
CA ASP A 178 -17.49 -2.85 -9.84
C ASP A 178 -17.26 -3.98 -8.83
N THR A 179 -16.78 -3.62 -7.67
CA THR A 179 -16.42 -4.56 -6.59
C THR A 179 -16.93 -4.04 -5.25
N PRO A 180 -16.99 -4.88 -4.21
CA PRO A 180 -17.33 -4.40 -2.88
C PRO A 180 -16.41 -3.28 -2.37
N PHE A 181 -15.13 -3.26 -2.79
CA PHE A 181 -14.19 -2.21 -2.41
C PHE A 181 -14.46 -0.89 -3.15
N THR A 182 -14.70 -0.93 -4.48
CA THR A 182 -15.02 0.29 -5.24
C THR A 182 -16.34 0.89 -4.78
N GLN A 183 -17.33 0.08 -4.39
CA GLN A 183 -18.58 0.54 -3.78
C GLN A 183 -18.38 1.24 -2.42
N VAL A 184 -17.41 0.81 -1.61
CA VAL A 184 -17.04 1.56 -0.40
C VAL A 184 -16.35 2.87 -0.78
N LEU A 185 -15.35 2.83 -1.66
CA LEU A 185 -14.59 4.00 -2.08
C LEU A 185 -15.48 5.10 -2.68
N ALA A 186 -16.45 4.74 -3.51
CA ALA A 186 -17.37 5.67 -4.18
C ALA A 186 -18.31 6.44 -3.21
N ARG A 187 -18.48 5.98 -1.97
CA ARG A 187 -19.29 6.68 -0.94
C ARG A 187 -18.53 7.81 -0.25
N HIS A 188 -17.24 7.94 -0.51
CA HIS A 188 -16.34 8.85 0.15
C HIS A 188 -15.61 9.77 -0.85
N ARG A 189 -14.96 10.81 -0.32
CA ARG A 189 -14.13 11.74 -1.11
C ARG A 189 -12.71 11.22 -1.26
N VAL A 190 -12.53 10.05 -1.89
CA VAL A 190 -11.21 9.49 -2.20
C VAL A 190 -10.71 10.03 -3.53
N HIS A 191 -9.43 10.39 -3.62
CA HIS A 191 -8.81 10.91 -4.84
C HIS A 191 -7.93 9.87 -5.52
N THR A 192 -7.18 9.13 -4.72
CA THR A 192 -6.21 8.16 -5.24
C THR A 192 -6.18 6.92 -4.38
N VAL A 193 -6.06 5.77 -5.02
CA VAL A 193 -5.83 4.47 -4.38
C VAL A 193 -4.52 3.89 -4.91
N VAL A 194 -3.61 3.56 -4.02
CA VAL A 194 -2.40 2.80 -4.34
C VAL A 194 -2.51 1.40 -3.77
N TYR A 195 -2.07 0.39 -4.51
CA TYR A 195 -2.20 -1.00 -4.08
C TYR A 195 -1.07 -1.87 -4.63
N GLY A 196 -0.87 -3.06 -4.07
CA GLY A 196 0.18 -4.01 -4.40
C GLY A 196 -0.35 -5.40 -4.74
N HIS A 197 0.32 -6.43 -4.22
CA HIS A 197 -0.09 -7.84 -4.23
C HIS A 197 0.06 -8.56 -5.57
N LEU A 198 -0.11 -7.91 -6.71
CA LEU A 198 -0.07 -8.57 -8.01
C LEU A 198 1.37 -8.63 -8.55
N HIS A 199 1.85 -9.84 -8.77
CA HIS A 199 3.19 -10.14 -9.25
C HIS A 199 3.21 -10.96 -10.53
N GLY A 200 4.29 -10.89 -11.30
CA GLY A 200 4.55 -11.71 -12.46
C GLY A 200 3.39 -11.67 -13.46
N ALA A 201 2.78 -12.83 -13.75
CA ALA A 201 1.63 -12.90 -14.67
C ALA A 201 0.38 -12.18 -14.15
N GLY A 202 0.23 -12.06 -12.82
CA GLY A 202 -0.90 -11.39 -12.16
C GLY A 202 -0.93 -9.88 -12.42
N ILE A 203 0.19 -9.25 -12.73
CA ILE A 203 0.29 -7.83 -13.04
C ILE A 203 -0.65 -7.42 -14.18
N ARG A 204 -0.88 -8.32 -15.15
CA ARG A 204 -1.76 -8.06 -16.29
C ARG A 204 -3.23 -7.87 -15.91
N ALA A 205 -3.64 -8.35 -14.75
CA ALA A 205 -4.99 -8.15 -14.22
C ALA A 205 -5.13 -6.83 -13.46
N GLY A 206 -4.01 -6.18 -13.12
CA GLY A 206 -4.00 -4.93 -12.37
C GLY A 206 -4.56 -3.76 -13.18
N PHE A 207 -5.38 -2.95 -12.55
CA PHE A 207 -5.94 -1.74 -13.13
C PHE A 207 -5.07 -0.52 -12.78
N ASN A 208 -4.65 0.22 -13.81
CA ASN A 208 -3.99 1.52 -13.65
C ASN A 208 -4.78 2.54 -14.47
N GLY A 209 -5.31 3.57 -13.82
CA GLY A 209 -6.13 4.58 -14.48
C GLY A 209 -7.15 5.21 -13.55
N GLU A 210 -8.15 5.84 -14.14
CA GLU A 210 -9.26 6.47 -13.43
C GLU A 210 -10.53 5.62 -13.57
N HIS A 211 -11.23 5.42 -12.46
CA HIS A 211 -12.56 4.81 -12.44
C HIS A 211 -13.39 5.55 -11.37
N GLU A 212 -14.59 6.00 -11.77
CA GLU A 212 -15.52 6.78 -10.93
C GLU A 212 -14.87 8.00 -10.24
N GLY A 213 -13.98 8.71 -10.95
CA GLY A 213 -13.29 9.90 -10.45
C GLY A 213 -12.17 9.60 -9.45
N ILE A 214 -11.82 8.34 -9.25
CA ILE A 214 -10.73 7.90 -8.37
C ILE A 214 -9.58 7.35 -9.23
N HIS A 215 -8.35 7.81 -8.96
CA HIS A 215 -7.14 7.28 -9.60
C HIS A 215 -6.63 6.05 -8.88
N TYR A 216 -6.43 4.96 -9.63
CA TYR A 216 -5.89 3.68 -9.12
C TYR A 216 -4.49 3.43 -9.67
N ARG A 217 -3.58 3.00 -8.79
CA ARG A 217 -2.21 2.70 -9.18
C ARG A 217 -1.73 1.40 -8.54
N LEU A 218 -1.38 0.41 -9.36
CA LEU A 218 -0.64 -0.77 -8.94
C LEU A 218 0.82 -0.36 -8.67
N THR A 219 1.34 -0.75 -7.51
CA THR A 219 2.65 -0.33 -7.02
C THR A 219 3.55 -1.49 -6.59
N SER A 220 3.21 -2.74 -6.95
CA SER A 220 4.11 -3.88 -6.74
C SER A 220 5.46 -3.61 -7.39
N CYS A 221 6.55 -3.85 -6.68
CA CYS A 221 7.88 -3.43 -7.10
C CYS A 221 8.31 -4.01 -8.47
N ASP A 222 7.96 -5.26 -8.78
CA ASP A 222 8.24 -5.87 -10.07
C ASP A 222 7.38 -5.28 -11.19
N ALA A 223 6.12 -4.90 -10.91
CA ALA A 223 5.27 -4.17 -11.86
C ALA A 223 5.85 -2.79 -12.22
N LEU A 224 6.63 -2.21 -11.32
CA LEU A 224 7.29 -0.92 -11.50
C LEU A 224 8.74 -1.05 -12.02
N GLY A 225 9.22 -2.25 -12.31
CA GLY A 225 10.62 -2.49 -12.69
C GLY A 225 11.60 -2.09 -11.58
N PHE A 226 11.22 -2.31 -10.33
CA PHE A 226 12.01 -2.02 -9.12
C PHE A 226 12.38 -0.53 -8.95
N ARG A 227 11.48 0.35 -9.37
CA ARG A 227 11.60 1.81 -9.22
C ARG A 227 10.35 2.38 -8.56
N LEU A 228 10.50 3.45 -7.82
CA LEU A 228 9.36 4.13 -7.22
C LEU A 228 8.50 4.80 -8.30
N THR A 229 7.18 4.80 -8.11
CA THR A 229 6.28 5.61 -8.93
C THR A 229 5.87 6.87 -8.19
N GLU A 230 5.78 7.99 -8.90
CA GLU A 230 5.17 9.20 -8.36
C GLU A 230 3.65 9.04 -8.36
N VAL A 231 3.03 9.51 -7.30
CA VAL A 231 1.57 9.50 -7.12
C VAL A 231 1.09 10.96 -7.17
N PRO A 232 0.37 11.36 -8.22
CA PRO A 232 -0.12 12.73 -8.32
C PRO A 232 -1.09 13.04 -7.18
N LEU A 233 -0.83 14.13 -6.46
CA LEU A 233 -1.80 14.71 -5.54
C LEU A 233 -2.71 15.63 -6.35
N MET A 234 -3.87 15.10 -6.76
CA MET A 234 -4.88 15.91 -7.43
C MET A 234 -5.47 16.89 -6.40
N THR A 235 -5.10 18.15 -6.49
CA THR A 235 -5.83 19.20 -5.80
C THR A 235 -7.20 19.32 -6.48
N THR A 236 -8.28 19.17 -5.75
CA THR A 236 -9.60 19.56 -6.21
C THR A 236 -9.52 21.01 -6.63
N LEU A 237 -9.55 21.26 -7.95
CA LEU A 237 -9.82 22.62 -8.45
C LEU A 237 -11.18 22.98 -7.86
N SER A 238 -11.19 23.95 -6.95
CA SER A 238 -12.40 24.57 -6.47
C SER A 238 -13.18 25.02 -7.70
N ASN A 239 -14.30 24.37 -7.99
CA ASN A 239 -15.30 24.92 -8.88
C ASN A 239 -15.76 26.24 -8.26
N SER A 240 -15.21 27.33 -8.78
CA SER A 240 -15.67 28.69 -8.59
C SER A 240 -16.97 28.94 -9.35
#